data_372a5fa1f1aa365ec34c1849f1ac6a75
#
_entry.id   372a5fa1f1aa365ec34c1849f1ac6a75
#
_cell.length_a   1.000
_cell.length_b   1.000
_cell.length_c   1.000
_cell.angle_alpha   90.00
_cell.angle_beta   90.00
_cell.angle_gamma   90.00
#
_symmetry.space_group_name_H-M   'P 1'
#
loop_
_entity.id
_entity.type
_entity.pdbx_description
1 polymer ?
#
loop_
_entity_poly.entity_id
_entity_poly.type
_entity_poly.pdbx_seq_one_letter_code
_entity_poly.pdbx_strand_id
1 'polypeptide(L)'
;MSLHLKVESLLSEILDENPSLFLIELKVGIDNTISIILDGDNDVTLNDCIKISRFIEHHLDRDDEDFSLEVTSSGVGNPLKNSRQFLKNIGRKLKVELLNGSSLQGLLDAADDLGFTLKWKQREPKPVGKGKITVEKIEKLSYNEVIKTIVLV
;
A
#
# COMPACT_ATOMS: atom_id res chain seq x y z
N MET A 1 -18.20 -20.03 12.40
CA MET A 1 -17.39 -19.11 11.58
C MET A 1 -16.33 -18.47 12.46
N SER A 2 -15.09 -18.40 12.00
CA SER A 2 -14.01 -17.79 12.75
C SER A 2 -14.18 -16.27 12.85
N LEU A 3 -13.56 -15.66 13.85
CA LEU A 3 -13.57 -14.20 14.00
C LEU A 3 -12.99 -13.51 12.77
N HIS A 4 -11.90 -14.05 12.23
CA HIS A 4 -11.28 -13.53 11.00
C HIS A 4 -12.26 -13.49 9.85
N LEU A 5 -13.00 -14.57 9.61
CA LEU A 5 -13.98 -14.65 8.52
C LEU A 5 -15.15 -13.70 8.74
N LYS A 6 -15.60 -13.54 9.98
CA LYS A 6 -16.67 -12.58 10.31
C LYS A 6 -16.24 -11.15 9.99
N VAL A 7 -15.04 -10.78 10.42
CA VAL A 7 -14.50 -9.43 10.17
C VAL A 7 -14.26 -9.21 8.68
N GLU A 8 -13.72 -10.19 7.98
CA GLU A 8 -13.49 -10.12 6.53
C GLU A 8 -14.80 -9.86 5.77
N SER A 9 -15.85 -10.56 6.14
CA SER A 9 -17.18 -10.38 5.54
C SER A 9 -17.75 -8.98 5.82
N LEU A 10 -17.63 -8.50 7.05
CA LEU A 10 -18.07 -7.15 7.42
C LEU A 10 -17.29 -6.07 6.70
N LEU A 11 -15.98 -6.25 6.56
CA LEU A 11 -15.13 -5.32 5.80
C LEU A 11 -15.54 -5.26 4.34
N SER A 12 -15.78 -6.41 3.72
CA SER A 12 -16.25 -6.46 2.33
C SER A 12 -17.54 -5.65 2.15
N GLU A 13 -18.47 -5.80 3.08
CA GLU A 13 -19.76 -5.10 3.04
C GLU A 13 -19.58 -3.58 3.17
N ILE A 14 -18.85 -3.14 4.18
CA ILE A 14 -18.70 -1.68 4.42
C ILE A 14 -17.80 -1.02 3.37
N LEU A 15 -16.81 -1.72 2.85
CA LEU A 15 -15.94 -1.18 1.80
C LEU A 15 -16.65 -1.08 0.46
N ASP A 16 -17.63 -1.93 0.18
CA ASP A 16 -18.47 -1.79 -1.01
C ASP A 16 -19.28 -0.50 -1.00
N GLU A 17 -19.63 0.00 0.20
CA GLU A 17 -20.33 1.27 0.37
C GLU A 17 -19.37 2.48 0.31
N ASN A 18 -18.07 2.24 0.37
CA ASN A 18 -17.03 3.26 0.39
C ASN A 18 -15.95 2.95 -0.65
N PRO A 19 -16.27 3.03 -1.95
CA PRO A 19 -15.41 2.50 -3.00
C PRO A 19 -14.03 3.18 -3.15
N SER A 20 -13.85 4.37 -2.55
CA SER A 20 -12.53 5.02 -2.53
C SER A 20 -11.60 4.41 -1.50
N LEU A 21 -12.12 3.65 -0.52
CA LEU A 21 -11.35 2.98 0.51
C LEU A 21 -11.09 1.53 0.14
N PHE A 22 -9.94 1.01 0.55
CA PHE A 22 -9.60 -0.38 0.34
C PHE A 22 -8.75 -0.95 1.47
N LEU A 23 -8.81 -2.26 1.63
CA LEU A 23 -8.09 -2.96 2.69
C LEU A 23 -6.64 -3.19 2.27
N ILE A 24 -5.70 -2.86 3.15
CA ILE A 24 -4.29 -3.19 2.98
C ILE A 24 -3.96 -4.47 3.75
N GLU A 25 -4.40 -4.56 4.99
CA GLU A 25 -4.07 -5.72 5.84
C GLU A 25 -5.14 -5.93 6.89
N LEU A 26 -5.49 -7.19 7.12
CA LEU A 26 -6.33 -7.64 8.22
C LEU A 26 -5.59 -8.72 8.99
N LYS A 27 -5.39 -8.48 10.29
CA LYS A 27 -4.81 -9.48 11.20
C LYS A 27 -5.73 -9.70 12.38
N VAL A 28 -5.91 -10.96 12.76
CA VAL A 28 -6.60 -11.33 14.00
C VAL A 28 -5.63 -12.18 14.80
N GLY A 29 -5.22 -11.66 15.96
CA GLY A 29 -4.30 -12.33 16.86
C GLY A 29 -4.96 -13.46 17.66
N ILE A 30 -4.14 -14.25 18.35
CA ILE A 30 -4.60 -15.38 19.18
C ILE A 30 -5.54 -14.90 20.30
N ASP A 31 -5.32 -13.70 20.80
CA ASP A 31 -6.10 -13.07 21.87
C ASP A 31 -7.30 -12.26 21.32
N ASN A 32 -7.69 -12.48 20.07
CA ASN A 32 -8.74 -11.75 19.39
C ASN A 32 -8.46 -10.25 19.26
N THR A 33 -7.21 -9.87 19.14
CA THR A 33 -6.82 -8.52 18.75
C THR A 33 -6.98 -8.38 17.24
N ILE A 34 -7.90 -7.53 16.83
CA ILE A 34 -8.19 -7.27 15.40
C ILE A 34 -7.46 -6.01 14.99
N SER A 35 -6.59 -6.13 13.98
CA SER A 35 -5.86 -4.99 13.40
C SER A 35 -6.22 -4.87 11.93
N ILE A 36 -6.71 -3.70 11.55
CA ILE A 36 -7.12 -3.40 10.18
C ILE A 36 -6.36 -2.18 9.70
N ILE A 37 -5.68 -2.32 8.56
CA ILE A 37 -4.99 -1.22 7.90
C ILE A 37 -5.71 -0.95 6.58
N LEU A 38 -6.13 0.30 6.40
CA LEU A 38 -6.83 0.78 5.22
C LEU A 38 -5.99 1.80 4.47
N ASP A 39 -6.27 1.95 3.20
CA ASP A 39 -5.82 3.10 2.43
C ASP A 39 -6.97 3.54 1.51
N GLY A 40 -6.80 4.62 0.80
CA GLY A 40 -7.81 5.17 -0.09
C GLY A 40 -7.18 5.76 -1.35
N ASP A 41 -7.97 5.86 -2.41
CA ASP A 41 -7.56 6.53 -3.65
C ASP A 41 -7.23 8.00 -3.38
N ASN A 42 -7.93 8.58 -2.42
CA ASN A 42 -7.64 9.88 -1.81
C ASN A 42 -7.11 9.62 -0.40
N ASP A 43 -6.88 10.67 0.37
CA ASP A 43 -6.42 10.50 1.75
C ASP A 43 -7.51 9.86 2.62
N VAL A 44 -7.09 8.94 3.49
CA VAL A 44 -7.97 8.33 4.50
C VAL A 44 -7.99 9.25 5.71
N THR A 45 -9.20 9.63 6.13
CA THR A 45 -9.38 10.50 7.29
C THR A 45 -9.58 9.68 8.57
N LEU A 46 -9.40 10.33 9.72
CA LEU A 46 -9.72 9.72 11.00
C LEU A 46 -11.20 9.31 11.06
N ASN A 47 -12.09 10.12 10.50
CA ASN A 47 -13.52 9.82 10.44
C ASN A 47 -13.81 8.55 9.63
N ASP A 48 -13.08 8.32 8.56
CA ASP A 48 -13.20 7.08 7.78
C ASP A 48 -12.88 5.86 8.64
N CYS A 49 -11.78 5.91 9.40
CA CYS A 49 -11.38 4.84 10.28
C CYS A 49 -12.40 4.60 11.40
N ILE A 50 -12.93 5.67 12.00
CA ILE A 50 -13.96 5.59 13.05
C ILE A 50 -15.23 4.96 12.50
N LYS A 51 -15.64 5.35 11.30
CA LYS A 51 -16.84 4.79 10.65
C LYS A 51 -16.72 3.28 10.44
N ILE A 52 -15.61 2.82 9.92
CA ILE A 52 -15.34 1.40 9.70
C ILE A 52 -15.29 0.65 11.04
N SER A 53 -14.59 1.21 12.02
CA SER A 53 -14.47 0.63 13.35
C SER A 53 -15.84 0.43 14.01
N ARG A 54 -16.68 1.46 14.00
CA ARG A 54 -18.03 1.39 14.57
C ARG A 54 -18.92 0.38 13.88
N PHE A 55 -18.85 0.31 12.55
CA PHE A 55 -19.62 -0.67 11.78
C PHE A 55 -19.28 -2.10 12.22
N ILE A 56 -17.99 -2.40 12.35
CA ILE A 56 -17.54 -3.74 12.75
C ILE A 56 -17.95 -4.03 14.19
N GLU A 57 -17.74 -3.10 15.11
CA GLU A 57 -18.14 -3.27 16.52
C GLU A 57 -19.63 -3.54 16.68
N HIS A 58 -20.48 -2.85 15.93
CA HIS A 58 -21.94 -3.04 15.99
C HIS A 58 -22.39 -4.39 15.49
N HIS A 59 -21.63 -5.02 14.62
CA HIS A 59 -22.00 -6.29 14.00
C HIS A 59 -21.27 -7.50 14.61
N LEU A 60 -20.39 -7.28 15.59
CA LEU A 60 -19.77 -8.35 16.38
C LEU A 60 -20.36 -8.39 17.76
N ASP A 61 -20.54 -9.59 18.30
CA ASP A 61 -21.11 -9.81 19.63
C ASP A 61 -20.00 -10.13 20.62
N ARG A 62 -19.77 -9.21 21.59
CA ARG A 62 -18.77 -9.39 22.64
C ARG A 62 -19.17 -10.44 23.68
N ASP A 63 -20.47 -10.72 23.81
CA ASP A 63 -20.95 -11.79 24.69
C ASP A 63 -20.61 -13.15 24.10
N ASP A 64 -20.58 -13.25 22.78
CA ASP A 64 -20.20 -14.46 22.06
C ASP A 64 -18.67 -14.65 22.11
N GLU A 65 -17.93 -13.59 21.83
CA GLU A 65 -16.47 -13.62 21.78
C GLU A 65 -15.93 -12.21 22.01
N ASP A 66 -15.15 -12.03 23.08
CA ASP A 66 -14.55 -10.72 23.33
C ASP A 66 -13.39 -10.44 22.35
N PHE A 67 -13.16 -9.18 22.05
CA PHE A 67 -12.14 -8.75 21.11
C PHE A 67 -11.68 -7.32 21.39
N SER A 68 -10.51 -6.97 20.89
CA SER A 68 -10.09 -5.58 20.75
C SER A 68 -9.95 -5.25 19.26
N LEU A 69 -10.25 -4.01 18.89
CA LEU A 69 -10.30 -3.59 17.49
C LEU A 69 -9.52 -2.29 17.30
N GLU A 70 -8.62 -2.32 16.32
CA GLU A 70 -7.89 -1.13 15.87
C GLU A 70 -8.02 -1.00 14.37
N VAL A 71 -8.46 0.16 13.91
CA VAL A 71 -8.54 0.51 12.47
C VAL A 71 -7.65 1.72 12.23
N THR A 72 -6.66 1.57 11.37
CA THR A 72 -5.69 2.61 11.07
C THR A 72 -5.52 2.79 9.57
N SER A 73 -5.00 3.94 9.17
CA SER A 73 -4.61 4.20 7.79
C SER A 73 -3.16 3.77 7.55
N SER A 74 -2.85 3.43 6.30
CA SER A 74 -1.48 3.19 5.88
C SER A 74 -0.72 4.51 5.86
N GLY A 75 0.32 4.64 6.70
CA GLY A 75 1.11 5.87 6.77
C GLY A 75 2.21 5.95 5.72
N VAL A 76 2.75 7.17 5.54
CA VAL A 76 3.93 7.40 4.71
C VAL A 76 5.12 6.63 5.32
N GLY A 77 5.92 6.00 4.46
CA GLY A 77 7.04 5.18 4.90
C GLY A 77 6.69 3.71 5.10
N ASN A 78 5.41 3.36 5.17
CA ASN A 78 4.99 1.96 5.14
C ASN A 78 5.05 1.40 3.72
N PRO A 79 5.36 0.10 3.55
CA PRO A 79 5.42 -0.49 2.22
C PRO A 79 4.11 -0.40 1.46
N LEU A 80 4.18 -0.14 0.17
CA LEU A 80 3.02 -0.18 -0.71
C LEU A 80 2.68 -1.64 -1.02
N LYS A 81 1.42 -2.03 -0.90
CA LYS A 81 0.97 -3.42 -1.06
C LYS A 81 -0.10 -3.61 -2.13
N ASN A 82 -0.75 -2.54 -2.56
CA ASN A 82 -1.88 -2.59 -3.47
C ASN A 82 -1.60 -1.70 -4.68
N SER A 83 -1.98 -2.15 -5.89
CA SER A 83 -1.80 -1.37 -7.11
C SER A 83 -2.46 0.01 -7.04
N ARG A 84 -3.57 0.13 -6.32
CA ARG A 84 -4.23 1.42 -6.12
C ARG A 84 -3.37 2.41 -5.33
N GLN A 85 -2.50 1.90 -4.42
CA GLN A 85 -1.53 2.74 -3.71
C GLN A 85 -0.46 3.26 -4.66
N PHE A 86 -0.02 2.46 -5.63
CA PHE A 86 0.89 2.93 -6.67
C PHE A 86 0.24 4.02 -7.51
N LEU A 87 -0.99 3.82 -7.95
CA LEU A 87 -1.71 4.81 -8.76
C LEU A 87 -1.81 6.17 -8.05
N LYS A 88 -2.14 6.19 -6.77
CA LYS A 88 -2.25 7.46 -6.03
C LYS A 88 -0.92 8.15 -5.80
N ASN A 89 0.20 7.43 -5.93
CA ASN A 89 1.54 7.94 -5.68
C ASN A 89 2.32 8.28 -6.96
N ILE A 90 1.66 8.29 -8.12
CA ILE A 90 2.28 8.72 -9.37
C ILE A 90 2.77 10.16 -9.20
N GLY A 91 4.01 10.42 -9.60
CA GLY A 91 4.68 11.71 -9.42
C GLY A 91 5.55 11.81 -8.18
N ARG A 92 5.52 10.80 -7.31
CA ARG A 92 6.35 10.74 -6.10
C ARG A 92 7.57 9.86 -6.32
N LYS A 93 8.60 10.10 -5.52
CA LYS A 93 9.82 9.30 -5.55
C LYS A 93 9.66 8.05 -4.70
N LEU A 94 10.02 6.91 -5.27
CA LEU A 94 9.93 5.60 -4.61
C LEU A 94 11.30 4.98 -4.43
N LYS A 95 11.45 4.18 -3.38
CA LYS A 95 12.55 3.24 -3.21
C LYS A 95 12.00 1.83 -3.32
N VAL A 96 12.56 1.05 -4.24
CA VAL A 96 12.10 -0.31 -4.58
C VAL A 96 13.21 -1.30 -4.29
N GLU A 97 12.90 -2.35 -3.53
CA GLU A 97 13.78 -3.50 -3.31
C GLU A 97 13.30 -4.64 -4.19
N LEU A 98 14.22 -5.20 -4.98
CA LEU A 98 13.93 -6.26 -5.94
C LEU A 98 14.29 -7.65 -5.40
N LEU A 99 13.64 -8.67 -5.94
CA LEU A 99 13.90 -10.07 -5.57
C LEU A 99 15.35 -10.50 -5.79
N ASN A 100 16.04 -9.89 -6.77
CA ASN A 100 17.44 -10.18 -7.06
C ASN A 100 18.43 -9.54 -6.06
N GLY A 101 17.94 -8.85 -5.04
CA GLY A 101 18.77 -8.18 -4.03
C GLY A 101 19.18 -6.76 -4.37
N SER A 102 18.90 -6.28 -5.56
CA SER A 102 19.19 -4.89 -5.94
C SER A 102 18.08 -3.95 -5.49
N SER A 103 18.38 -2.65 -5.47
CA SER A 103 17.39 -1.62 -5.18
C SER A 103 17.45 -0.51 -6.21
N LEU A 104 16.30 0.12 -6.44
CA LEU A 104 16.15 1.24 -7.35
C LEU A 104 15.48 2.40 -6.63
N GLN A 105 15.84 3.62 -7.00
CA GLN A 105 15.13 4.81 -6.57
C GLN A 105 14.76 5.61 -7.81
N GLY A 106 13.53 6.10 -7.86
CA GLY A 106 13.09 6.89 -9.00
C GLY A 106 11.71 7.46 -8.81
N LEU A 107 11.33 8.32 -9.73
CA LEU A 107 10.00 8.89 -9.79
C LEU A 107 9.04 7.86 -10.36
N LEU A 108 7.89 7.69 -9.71
CA LEU A 108 6.84 6.84 -10.25
C LEU A 108 6.15 7.56 -11.39
N ASP A 109 6.33 7.05 -12.60
CA ASP A 109 5.83 7.67 -13.83
C ASP A 109 4.46 7.12 -14.24
N ALA A 110 4.26 5.82 -14.08
CA ALA A 110 3.02 5.14 -14.43
C ALA A 110 2.84 3.89 -13.58
N ALA A 111 1.60 3.45 -13.43
CA ALA A 111 1.28 2.21 -12.74
C ALA A 111 -0.03 1.63 -13.28
N ASP A 112 -0.14 0.30 -13.25
CA ASP A 112 -1.34 -0.43 -13.61
C ASP A 112 -1.47 -1.69 -12.73
N ASP A 113 -2.36 -2.60 -13.08
CA ASP A 113 -2.60 -3.82 -12.32
C ASP A 113 -1.45 -4.83 -12.40
N LEU A 114 -0.58 -4.71 -13.39
CA LEU A 114 0.51 -5.65 -13.63
C LEU A 114 1.85 -5.17 -13.08
N GLY A 115 2.06 -3.87 -13.03
CA GLY A 115 3.32 -3.30 -12.61
C GLY A 115 3.36 -1.80 -12.68
N PHE A 116 4.56 -1.26 -12.63
CA PHE A 116 4.77 0.18 -12.61
C PHE A 116 6.06 0.55 -13.32
N THR A 117 6.19 1.84 -13.64
CA THR A 117 7.35 2.38 -14.34
C THR A 117 8.02 3.43 -13.48
N LEU A 118 9.33 3.28 -13.26
CA LEU A 118 10.17 4.27 -12.60
C LEU A 118 11.03 4.99 -13.61
N LYS A 119 11.29 6.26 -13.36
CA LYS A 119 12.25 7.03 -14.11
C LYS A 119 13.18 7.80 -13.19
N TRP A 120 14.43 7.92 -13.59
CA TRP A 120 15.44 8.66 -12.84
C TRP A 120 16.52 9.16 -13.78
N LYS A 121 17.33 10.07 -13.28
CA LYS A 121 18.48 10.57 -14.00
C LYS A 121 19.73 10.05 -13.34
N GLN A 122 20.71 9.64 -14.14
CA GLN A 122 22.01 9.23 -13.63
C GLN A 122 23.12 9.79 -14.49
N ARG A 123 24.28 9.98 -13.87
CA ARG A 123 25.48 10.44 -14.54
C ARG A 123 26.20 9.24 -15.13
N GLU A 124 26.52 9.33 -16.41
CA GLU A 124 27.27 8.28 -17.12
C GLU A 124 28.42 8.89 -17.91
N PRO A 125 29.49 8.12 -18.18
CA PRO A 125 30.55 8.59 -19.06
C PRO A 125 30.00 8.96 -20.41
N LYS A 126 30.55 10.03 -21.01
CA LYS A 126 30.19 10.39 -22.38
C LYS A 126 30.57 9.26 -23.34
N PRO A 127 29.76 8.97 -24.37
CA PRO A 127 30.12 7.98 -25.41
C PRO A 127 31.41 8.34 -26.14
N VAL A 128 31.66 9.63 -26.28
CA VAL A 128 32.87 10.17 -26.94
C VAL A 128 33.42 11.30 -26.10
N GLY A 129 34.76 11.28 -25.85
CA GLY A 129 35.45 12.30 -25.10
C GLY A 129 35.45 12.07 -23.59
N LYS A 130 35.93 13.06 -22.84
CA LYS A 130 36.05 13.02 -21.38
C LYS A 130 34.81 13.63 -20.72
N GLY A 131 34.62 13.26 -19.47
CA GLY A 131 33.54 13.79 -18.63
C GLY A 131 32.30 12.91 -18.62
N LYS A 132 31.26 13.41 -17.99
CA LYS A 132 30.00 12.69 -17.79
C LYS A 132 28.83 13.50 -18.30
N ILE A 133 27.80 12.81 -18.74
CA ILE A 133 26.51 13.39 -19.10
C ILE A 133 25.42 12.84 -18.21
N THR A 134 24.33 13.59 -18.06
CA THR A 134 23.13 13.12 -17.37
C THR A 134 22.25 12.37 -18.38
N VAL A 135 21.92 11.13 -18.06
CA VAL A 135 21.07 10.26 -18.88
C VAL A 135 19.80 9.96 -18.12
N GLU A 136 18.67 10.06 -18.82
CA GLU A 136 17.39 9.65 -18.26
C GLU A 136 17.23 8.13 -18.42
N LYS A 137 16.90 7.46 -17.31
CA LYS A 137 16.63 6.03 -17.29
C LYS A 137 15.16 5.79 -16.98
N ILE A 138 14.59 4.80 -17.66
CA ILE A 138 13.21 4.35 -17.46
C ILE A 138 13.25 2.84 -17.32
N GLU A 139 12.57 2.32 -16.30
CA GLU A 139 12.45 0.88 -16.11
C GLU A 139 11.04 0.51 -15.72
N LYS A 140 10.49 -0.46 -16.44
CA LYS A 140 9.17 -1.04 -16.15
C LYS A 140 9.36 -2.29 -15.31
N LEU A 141 8.68 -2.33 -14.16
CA LEU A 141 8.77 -3.41 -13.20
C LEU A 141 7.42 -4.09 -13.04
N SER A 142 7.45 -5.42 -12.94
CA SER A 142 6.29 -6.21 -12.53
C SER A 142 6.24 -6.27 -11.00
N TYR A 143 5.04 -6.27 -10.42
CA TYR A 143 4.89 -6.44 -8.97
C TYR A 143 5.53 -7.74 -8.48
N ASN A 144 5.60 -8.77 -9.32
CA ASN A 144 6.22 -10.05 -8.99
C ASN A 144 7.74 -9.96 -8.80
N GLU A 145 8.38 -8.92 -9.32
CA GLU A 145 9.83 -8.72 -9.21
C GLU A 145 10.23 -7.96 -7.95
N VAL A 146 9.27 -7.46 -7.21
CA VAL A 146 9.46 -6.50 -6.13
C VAL A 146 9.19 -7.14 -4.78
N ILE A 147 10.13 -6.98 -3.83
CA ILE A 147 9.95 -7.38 -2.43
C ILE A 147 9.24 -6.29 -1.64
N LYS A 148 9.66 -5.03 -1.84
CA LYS A 148 9.22 -3.93 -1.01
C LYS A 148 9.34 -2.61 -1.76
N THR A 149 8.33 -1.76 -1.64
CA THR A 149 8.33 -0.40 -2.20
C THR A 149 7.86 0.58 -1.15
N ILE A 150 8.61 1.64 -0.92
CA ILE A 150 8.22 2.73 -0.02
C ILE A 150 8.30 4.08 -0.73
N VAL A 151 7.42 5.00 -0.31
CA VAL A 151 7.44 6.38 -0.78
C VAL A 151 8.51 7.15 0.00
N LEU A 152 9.40 7.81 -0.73
CA LEU A 152 10.42 8.68 -0.12
C LEU A 152 9.86 10.08 0.10
N VAL A 153 10.20 10.63 1.22
CA VAL A 153 9.74 11.97 1.62
C VAL A 153 10.81 13.00 1.32
#